data_a44d233d81addd16377e5af388610978
#
_entry.id   a44d233d81addd16377e5af388610978
#
_cell.length_a   1.000
_cell.length_b   1.000
_cell.length_c   1.000
_cell.angle_alpha   90.00
_cell.angle_beta   90.00
_cell.angle_gamma   90.00
#
_symmetry.space_group_name_H-M   'P 1'
#
loop_
_entity.id
_entity.type
_entity.pdbx_description
1 polymer ?
#
loop_
_entity_poly.entity_id
_entity_poly.type
_entity_poly.pdbx_seq_one_letter_code
_entity_poly.pdbx_strand_id
1 'polypeptide(L)'
;TFPDVEEILSAGKRLPLEMSGRESFVVVASRSHMSADTQAYVDEMQRLHGKVELLSSGSSIKICMVAEGAADAYPRYAPTMEWDTAAGDAIARAAGCSVINAETGCPLKYNKEDLLNPWFLVESGAK
;
A
#
# COMPACT_ATOMS: atom_id res chain seq x y z
N THR A 1 22.55 -14.95 -16.88
CA THR A 1 22.82 -13.54 -17.19
C THR A 1 21.64 -12.68 -16.82
N PHE A 2 21.89 -11.55 -16.18
CA PHE A 2 20.84 -10.60 -15.87
C PHE A 2 20.48 -9.79 -17.12
N PRO A 3 19.19 -9.51 -17.35
CA PRO A 3 18.80 -8.64 -18.44
C PRO A 3 19.30 -7.21 -18.20
N ASP A 4 19.54 -6.47 -19.27
CA ASP A 4 19.86 -5.04 -19.15
C ASP A 4 18.58 -4.22 -18.98
N VAL A 5 18.75 -2.92 -18.77
CA VAL A 5 17.62 -2.01 -18.50
C VAL A 5 16.64 -1.99 -19.67
N GLU A 6 17.14 -1.98 -20.90
CA GLU A 6 16.27 -1.95 -22.07
C GLU A 6 15.43 -3.21 -22.20
N GLU A 7 16.01 -4.38 -21.92
CA GLU A 7 15.29 -5.64 -21.91
C GLU A 7 14.20 -5.64 -20.84
N ILE A 8 14.51 -5.14 -19.65
CA ILE A 8 13.54 -5.03 -18.57
C ILE A 8 12.40 -4.09 -18.97
N LEU A 9 12.71 -2.93 -19.52
CA LEU A 9 11.69 -1.96 -19.90
C LEU A 9 10.80 -2.46 -21.04
N SER A 10 11.35 -3.22 -21.97
CA SER A 10 10.56 -3.75 -23.10
C SER A 10 9.71 -4.95 -22.72
N ALA A 11 10.19 -5.81 -21.81
CA ALA A 11 9.47 -7.02 -21.40
C ALA A 11 8.55 -6.80 -20.22
N GLY A 12 8.87 -5.82 -19.38
CA GLY A 12 8.12 -5.54 -18.17
C GLY A 12 6.82 -4.80 -18.43
N LYS A 13 5.97 -4.79 -17.42
CA LYS A 13 4.75 -3.98 -17.43
C LYS A 13 4.89 -2.87 -16.42
N ARG A 14 4.45 -1.68 -16.81
CA ARG A 14 4.46 -0.52 -15.92
C ARG A 14 3.40 -0.66 -14.84
N LEU A 15 3.77 -0.35 -13.61
CA LEU A 15 2.82 -0.30 -12.49
C LEU A 15 2.18 1.08 -12.38
N PRO A 16 0.94 1.20 -11.93
CA PRO A 16 0.05 0.08 -11.58
C PRO A 16 -0.49 -0.63 -12.84
N LEU A 17 -0.79 -1.91 -12.69
CA LEU A 17 -1.44 -2.67 -13.76
C LEU A 17 -2.88 -2.18 -13.93
N GLU A 18 -3.39 -2.31 -15.15
CA GLU A 18 -4.77 -1.95 -15.43
C GLU A 18 -5.71 -3.02 -14.87
N MET A 19 -6.55 -2.62 -13.91
CA MET A 19 -7.47 -3.51 -13.22
C MET A 19 -8.91 -3.07 -13.49
N SER A 20 -9.26 -3.00 -14.77
CA SER A 20 -10.59 -2.57 -15.19
C SER A 20 -11.67 -3.57 -14.78
N GLY A 21 -12.87 -3.07 -14.49
CA GLY A 21 -14.02 -3.91 -14.17
C GLY A 21 -14.15 -4.28 -12.71
N ARG A 22 -13.24 -3.83 -11.84
CA ARG A 22 -13.36 -4.07 -10.41
C ARG A 22 -14.43 -3.14 -9.82
N GLU A 23 -15.46 -3.75 -9.23
CA GLU A 23 -16.58 -3.00 -8.67
C GLU A 23 -16.36 -2.62 -7.20
N SER A 24 -15.49 -3.34 -6.50
CA SER A 24 -15.26 -3.13 -5.08
C SER A 24 -14.03 -2.27 -4.85
N PHE A 25 -14.07 -1.48 -3.78
CA PHE A 25 -12.85 -0.86 -3.23
C PHE A 25 -12.14 -1.93 -2.40
N VAL A 26 -10.90 -2.22 -2.72
CA VAL A 26 -10.16 -3.33 -2.10
C VAL A 26 -9.19 -2.78 -1.06
N VAL A 27 -9.37 -3.20 0.18
CA VAL A 27 -8.46 -2.90 1.29
C VAL A 27 -7.70 -4.16 1.64
N VAL A 28 -6.37 -4.08 1.67
CA VAL A 28 -5.54 -5.17 2.17
C VAL A 28 -5.10 -4.84 3.59
N ALA A 29 -5.15 -5.83 4.47
CA ALA A 29 -4.81 -5.64 5.87
C ALA A 29 -4.19 -6.92 6.45
N SER A 30 -3.54 -6.79 7.60
CA SER A 30 -3.02 -7.93 8.31
C SER A 30 -4.12 -8.61 9.11
N ARG A 31 -4.27 -9.91 8.91
CA ARG A 31 -5.27 -10.69 9.66
C ARG A 31 -4.97 -10.69 11.16
N SER A 32 -3.70 -10.72 11.52
CA SER A 32 -3.27 -10.78 12.92
C SER A 32 -3.24 -9.41 13.61
N HIS A 33 -3.38 -8.33 12.85
CA HIS A 33 -3.30 -6.96 13.36
C HIS A 33 -4.56 -6.14 13.04
N MET A 34 -5.70 -6.81 12.95
CA MET A 34 -6.96 -6.14 12.73
C MET A 34 -7.39 -5.46 14.03
N SER A 35 -7.25 -4.16 14.07
CA SER A 35 -7.58 -3.35 15.24
C SER A 35 -8.88 -2.59 15.01
N ALA A 36 -9.38 -1.96 16.10
CA ALA A 36 -10.55 -1.08 16.00
C ALA A 36 -10.32 0.08 15.02
N ASP A 37 -9.09 0.60 15.00
CA ASP A 37 -8.74 1.71 14.09
C ASP A 37 -8.72 1.25 12.63
N THR A 38 -8.22 0.05 12.37
CA THR A 38 -8.26 -0.53 11.02
C THR A 38 -9.70 -0.78 10.59
N GLN A 39 -10.51 -1.32 11.48
CA GLN A 39 -11.92 -1.55 11.19
C GLN A 39 -12.65 -0.24 10.91
N ALA A 40 -12.35 0.81 11.67
CA ALA A 40 -12.93 2.13 11.44
C ALA A 40 -12.58 2.67 10.04
N TYR A 41 -11.35 2.44 9.60
CA TYR A 41 -10.94 2.81 8.24
C TYR A 41 -11.75 2.05 7.19
N VAL A 42 -11.91 0.75 7.37
CA VAL A 42 -12.68 -0.09 6.45
C VAL A 42 -14.14 0.38 6.39
N ASP A 43 -14.73 0.68 7.54
CA ASP A 43 -16.11 1.17 7.64
C ASP A 43 -16.28 2.50 6.90
N GLU A 44 -15.31 3.40 7.03
CA GLU A 44 -15.32 4.69 6.32
C GLU A 44 -15.21 4.50 4.81
N MET A 45 -14.35 3.59 4.36
CA MET A 45 -14.23 3.29 2.93
C MET A 45 -15.53 2.67 2.39
N GLN A 46 -16.19 1.86 3.20
CA GLN A 46 -17.48 1.29 2.82
C GLN A 46 -18.54 2.37 2.67
N ARG A 47 -18.52 3.35 3.57
CA ARG A 47 -19.41 4.51 3.48
C ARG A 47 -19.16 5.33 2.21
N LEU A 48 -17.89 5.50 1.84
CA LEU A 48 -17.51 6.31 0.69
C LEU A 48 -17.68 5.59 -0.65
N HIS A 49 -17.42 4.32 -0.70
CA HIS A 49 -17.37 3.55 -1.96
C HIS A 49 -18.49 2.53 -2.11
N GLY A 50 -19.27 2.30 -1.08
CA GLY A 50 -20.41 1.40 -1.10
C GLY A 50 -20.04 -0.06 -0.89
N LYS A 51 -19.09 -0.59 -1.63
CA LYS A 51 -18.69 -1.98 -1.54
C LYS A 51 -17.18 -2.08 -1.32
N VAL A 52 -16.80 -2.72 -0.21
CA VAL A 52 -15.40 -2.91 0.15
C VAL A 52 -15.12 -4.41 0.25
N GLU A 53 -14.05 -4.85 -0.39
CA GLU A 53 -13.53 -6.19 -0.25
C GLU A 53 -12.26 -6.12 0.61
N LEU A 54 -12.20 -6.98 1.63
CA LEU A 54 -11.06 -7.04 2.52
C LEU A 54 -10.20 -8.26 2.17
N LEU A 55 -8.96 -7.99 1.78
CA LEU A 55 -7.98 -9.05 1.50
C LEU A 55 -6.97 -9.12 2.62
N SER A 56 -6.46 -10.31 2.87
CA SER A 56 -5.45 -10.54 3.88
C SER A 56 -4.21 -11.13 3.21
N SER A 57 -3.05 -10.58 3.57
CA SER A 57 -1.77 -11.07 3.05
C SER A 57 -0.70 -10.80 4.09
N GLY A 58 0.46 -11.41 3.92
CA GLY A 58 1.57 -11.27 4.86
C GLY A 58 2.58 -10.21 4.44
N SER A 59 3.23 -9.65 5.44
CA SER A 59 4.46 -8.88 5.28
C SER A 59 4.36 -7.70 4.29
N SER A 60 5.48 -7.35 3.66
CA SER A 60 5.62 -6.23 2.72
C SER A 60 4.87 -6.44 1.41
N ILE A 61 4.38 -7.64 1.14
CA ILE A 61 3.58 -7.91 -0.06
C ILE A 61 2.36 -6.98 -0.13
N LYS A 62 1.80 -6.60 1.01
CA LYS A 62 0.64 -5.70 1.07
C LYS A 62 0.88 -4.35 0.39
N ILE A 63 2.07 -3.79 0.58
CA ILE A 63 2.45 -2.53 -0.09
C ILE A 63 2.51 -2.76 -1.60
N CYS A 64 3.11 -3.87 -2.01
CA CYS A 64 3.23 -4.21 -3.43
C CYS A 64 1.87 -4.47 -4.08
N MET A 65 0.91 -5.00 -3.34
CA MET A 65 -0.44 -5.21 -3.85
C MET A 65 -1.11 -3.87 -4.23
N VAL A 66 -0.90 -2.84 -3.43
CA VAL A 66 -1.38 -1.49 -3.78
C VAL A 66 -0.61 -0.95 -4.98
N ALA A 67 0.71 -1.12 -4.99
CA ALA A 67 1.57 -0.62 -6.06
C ALA A 67 1.21 -1.23 -7.42
N GLU A 68 0.88 -2.52 -7.45
CA GLU A 68 0.53 -3.19 -8.72
C GLU A 68 -0.92 -2.96 -9.14
N GLY A 69 -1.75 -2.42 -8.27
CA GLY A 69 -3.15 -2.16 -8.57
C GLY A 69 -4.11 -3.26 -8.12
N ALA A 70 -3.63 -4.31 -7.45
CA ALA A 70 -4.48 -5.38 -6.95
C ALA A 70 -5.31 -4.96 -5.75
N ALA A 71 -4.88 -3.94 -5.02
CA ALA A 71 -5.61 -3.35 -3.90
C ALA A 71 -5.61 -1.83 -4.04
N ASP A 72 -6.55 -1.19 -3.38
CA ASP A 72 -6.69 0.26 -3.40
C ASP A 72 -6.04 0.93 -2.20
N ALA A 73 -6.00 0.24 -1.07
CA ALA A 73 -5.45 0.79 0.16
C ALA A 73 -4.90 -0.27 1.09
N TYR A 74 -3.90 0.12 1.85
CA TYR A 74 -3.33 -0.69 2.93
C TYR A 74 -3.12 0.19 4.15
N PRO A 75 -4.04 0.15 5.13
CA PRO A 75 -3.82 0.81 6.42
C PRO A 75 -2.97 -0.09 7.32
N ARG A 76 -1.86 0.44 7.80
CA ARG A 76 -1.03 -0.27 8.78
C ARG A 76 -1.03 0.50 10.08
N TYR A 77 -1.99 0.22 10.92
CA TYR A 77 -2.19 0.86 12.22
C TYR A 77 -1.65 -0.05 13.32
N ALA A 78 -0.38 -0.40 13.16
CA ALA A 78 0.36 -1.25 14.08
C ALA A 78 1.85 -0.98 13.89
N PRO A 79 2.71 -1.34 14.86
CA PRO A 79 4.14 -1.03 14.77
C PRO A 79 4.84 -1.70 13.60
N THR A 80 5.69 -0.94 12.91
CA THR A 80 6.65 -1.44 11.92
C THR A 80 7.93 -0.62 12.03
N MET A 81 9.00 -1.14 11.47
CA MET A 81 10.29 -0.45 11.45
C MET A 81 10.59 0.07 10.05
N GLU A 82 11.47 1.03 9.95
CA GLU A 82 11.82 1.62 8.64
C GLU A 82 12.26 0.57 7.63
N TRP A 83 12.98 -0.46 8.06
CA TRP A 83 13.44 -1.53 7.15
C TRP A 83 12.30 -2.44 6.66
N ASP A 84 11.15 -2.41 7.33
CA ASP A 84 9.98 -3.16 6.85
C ASP A 84 9.29 -2.49 5.67
N THR A 85 9.50 -1.20 5.48
CA THR A 85 8.72 -0.39 4.54
C THR A 85 9.53 0.31 3.47
N ALA A 86 10.83 0.52 3.66
CA ALA A 86 11.61 1.39 2.79
C ALA A 86 11.56 0.98 1.31
N ALA A 87 11.77 -0.30 1.01
CA ALA A 87 11.75 -0.79 -0.36
C ALA A 87 10.34 -0.73 -0.97
N GLY A 88 9.34 -1.18 -0.21
CA GLY A 88 7.94 -1.14 -0.66
C GLY A 88 7.44 0.29 -0.87
N ASP A 89 7.82 1.21 0.00
CA ASP A 89 7.50 2.62 -0.12
C ASP A 89 8.05 3.19 -1.44
N ALA A 90 9.30 2.89 -1.76
CA ALA A 90 9.91 3.35 -3.00
C ALA A 90 9.16 2.80 -4.22
N ILE A 91 8.79 1.53 -4.19
CA ILE A 91 8.03 0.89 -5.27
C ILE A 91 6.65 1.53 -5.40
N ALA A 92 5.95 1.72 -4.29
CA ALA A 92 4.61 2.29 -4.29
C ALA A 92 4.60 3.72 -4.83
N ARG A 93 5.53 4.56 -4.38
CA ARG A 93 5.65 5.93 -4.88
C ARG A 93 5.98 5.98 -6.36
N ALA A 94 6.88 5.11 -6.81
CA ALA A 94 7.23 5.02 -8.22
C ALA A 94 6.03 4.59 -9.08
N ALA A 95 5.10 3.84 -8.51
CA ALA A 95 3.86 3.43 -9.18
C ALA A 95 2.74 4.49 -9.07
N GLY A 96 3.03 5.64 -8.47
CA GLY A 96 2.05 6.72 -8.35
C GLY A 96 1.16 6.65 -7.11
N CYS A 97 1.48 5.75 -6.18
CA CYS A 97 0.74 5.63 -4.92
C CYS A 97 1.28 6.61 -3.88
N SER A 98 0.48 6.86 -2.85
CA SER A 98 0.92 7.63 -1.69
C SER A 98 1.20 6.69 -0.52
N VAL A 99 2.24 7.01 0.26
CA VAL A 99 2.59 6.32 1.50
C VAL A 99 2.76 7.40 2.56
N ILE A 100 1.77 7.53 3.42
CA ILE A 100 1.66 8.68 4.32
C ILE A 100 1.54 8.26 5.78
N ASN A 101 2.01 9.15 6.65
CA ASN A 101 1.77 9.06 8.08
C ASN A 101 0.26 9.23 8.31
N ALA A 102 -0.37 8.28 9.01
CA ALA A 102 -1.81 8.27 9.21
C ALA A 102 -2.31 9.44 10.06
N GLU A 103 -1.45 10.01 10.91
CA GLU A 103 -1.82 11.14 11.75
C GLU A 103 -1.67 12.49 11.04
N THR A 104 -0.57 12.66 10.29
CA THR A 104 -0.23 13.95 9.71
C THR A 104 -0.62 14.11 8.26
N GLY A 105 -0.82 12.99 7.54
CA GLY A 105 -1.06 13.01 6.11
C GLY A 105 0.19 13.31 5.27
N CYS A 106 1.34 13.44 5.91
CA CYS A 106 2.61 13.70 5.23
C CYS A 106 3.31 12.42 4.86
N PRO A 107 4.14 12.41 3.80
CA PRO A 107 4.91 11.21 3.45
C PRO A 107 5.75 10.70 4.60
N LEU A 108 5.94 9.38 4.66
CA LEU A 108 6.82 8.77 5.66
C LEU A 108 8.25 9.27 5.49
N LYS A 109 8.93 9.43 6.60
CA LYS A 109 10.34 9.83 6.64
C LYS A 109 11.21 8.67 7.05
N TYR A 110 12.44 8.65 6.55
CA TYR A 110 13.40 7.60 6.81
C TYR A 110 14.69 8.17 7.35
N ASN A 111 15.46 7.31 7.98
CA ASN A 111 16.72 7.66 8.60
C ASN A 111 16.52 8.60 9.80
N LYS A 112 15.45 8.34 10.54
CA LYS A 112 15.17 9.07 11.78
C LYS A 112 16.05 8.53 12.92
N GLU A 113 16.13 9.26 14.02
CA GLU A 113 16.79 8.75 15.22
C GLU A 113 16.07 7.51 15.76
N ASP A 114 14.74 7.58 15.85
CA ASP A 114 13.91 6.43 16.16
C ASP A 114 13.46 5.79 14.86
N LEU A 115 13.86 4.55 14.63
CA LEU A 115 13.57 3.83 13.39
C LEU A 115 12.19 3.20 13.36
N LEU A 116 11.38 3.42 14.41
CA LEU A 116 9.99 2.99 14.43
C LEU A 116 9.16 3.87 13.49
N ASN A 117 8.38 3.25 12.63
CA ASN A 117 7.44 3.99 11.79
C ASN A 117 6.22 4.44 12.59
N PRO A 118 5.65 5.60 12.27
CA PRO A 118 4.28 5.90 12.69
C PRO A 118 3.31 4.96 11.97
N TRP A 119 2.07 4.92 12.41
CA TRP A 119 1.02 4.27 11.65
C TRP A 119 0.94 4.92 10.28
N PHE A 120 0.73 4.12 9.24
CA PHE A 120 0.75 4.65 7.88
C PHE A 120 -0.38 4.10 7.03
N LEU A 121 -0.60 4.78 5.92
CA LEU A 121 -1.62 4.41 4.95
C LEU A 121 -0.99 4.44 3.56
N VAL A 122 -1.13 3.35 2.84
CA VAL A 122 -0.75 3.27 1.43
C VAL A 122 -2.03 3.33 0.62
N GLU A 123 -2.11 4.25 -0.31
CA GLU A 123 -3.27 4.41 -1.17
C GLU A 123 -2.87 4.47 -2.64
N SER A 124 -3.69 3.84 -3.47
CA SER A 124 -3.50 3.89 -4.91
C SER A 124 -3.72 5.31 -5.43
N GLY A 125 -2.87 5.74 -6.35
CA GLY A 125 -3.08 7.00 -7.05
C GLY A 125 -4.06 6.88 -8.21
N ALA A 126 -4.44 5.67 -8.58
CA ALA A 126 -5.39 5.43 -9.66
C ALA A 126 -6.82 5.70 -9.18
N LYS A 127 -7.56 6.40 -9.95
CA LYS A 127 -8.97 6.72 -9.67
C LYS A 127 -9.84 6.23 -10.81
#